data_da7542b64663f2a7fe2424467fee01c7
#
_entry.id   da7542b64663f2a7fe2424467fee01c7
#
_cell.length_a   1.000
_cell.length_b   1.000
_cell.length_c   1.000
_cell.angle_alpha   90.00
_cell.angle_beta   90.00
_cell.angle_gamma   90.00
#
_symmetry.space_group_name_H-M   'P 1'
#
loop_
_entity.id
_entity.type
_entity.pdbx_description
1 polymer ?
#
loop_
_entity_poly.entity_id
_entity_poly.type
_entity_poly.pdbx_seq_one_letter_code
_entity_poly.pdbx_strand_id
1 'polypeptide(L)'
;MEATDYIGPLSLVPAAVAVFLAFATRNTVFSLAVACLIGVLVAGKGFQGFPDLLVGALGNEGFSWILLLEFFIGILLAFFQRTGAVANFSLFIERRRMTRKRIQLVSWFMGLFVYFSDYFSPLFVGSTMRSLSDRYKISREKLAYICDSTSAPVSILVPFTGWAVFVAGLTIGMGPVANAGDAMGFFITAIPFNIYPILSVLMVGLNASGMLPDFGPMKEAERRAQEEGKVVRDGGEPLMADELTGIEPYAGIRTSLFWNFIFPVILVIGFALVSVSLTSSAKPLEAFMLAVFVLAIIMRLQGVPLNEITSTAMLGIKGIMPAVVILAFAYALNDLSAALHTADYIVSITQSWLTPSILPLLVFIISAVIAFSTGTSWGTYAIMIPISVPLAFNFSGAELSTLVYATLAATAGGGVFGDHCSPLSDTSILASTGAASDHIDHIKTQLPYSIVVGVISMLAYLWLGMSL
;
A
#
# COMPACT_ATOMS: atom_id res chain seq x y z
N MET A 1 10.52 -34.73 0.81
CA MET A 1 9.74 -33.73 0.09
C MET A 1 9.31 -34.41 -1.20
N GLU A 2 8.03 -34.76 -1.29
CA GLU A 2 7.42 -35.19 -2.54
C GLU A 2 7.58 -34.07 -3.57
N ALA A 3 7.85 -34.45 -4.82
CA ALA A 3 8.00 -33.50 -5.92
C ALA A 3 6.69 -32.68 -5.99
N THR A 4 6.75 -31.43 -5.56
CA THR A 4 5.66 -30.48 -5.75
C THR A 4 5.49 -30.29 -7.26
N ASP A 5 4.30 -30.60 -7.76
CA ASP A 5 3.91 -30.44 -9.17
C ASP A 5 3.83 -28.94 -9.57
N TYR A 6 4.89 -28.17 -9.33
CA TYR A 6 4.91 -26.79 -9.81
C TYR A 6 5.30 -26.73 -11.28
N ILE A 7 4.64 -25.85 -12.02
CA ILE A 7 4.75 -25.74 -13.48
C ILE A 7 6.11 -25.12 -13.91
N GLY A 8 7.04 -24.86 -12.94
CA GLY A 8 8.38 -24.33 -13.21
C GLY A 8 8.34 -22.88 -13.73
N PRO A 9 9.15 -22.53 -14.75
CA PRO A 9 9.25 -21.16 -15.26
C PRO A 9 7.93 -20.59 -15.78
N LEU A 10 7.00 -21.44 -16.19
CA LEU A 10 5.69 -21.01 -16.70
C LEU A 10 4.82 -20.35 -15.61
N SER A 11 5.11 -20.65 -14.33
CA SER A 11 4.42 -20.00 -13.20
C SER A 11 4.65 -18.48 -13.13
N LEU A 12 5.75 -17.97 -13.71
CA LEU A 12 6.07 -16.54 -13.78
C LEU A 12 5.35 -15.80 -14.91
N VAL A 13 4.83 -16.52 -15.90
CA VAL A 13 4.26 -15.93 -17.13
C VAL A 13 3.10 -14.98 -16.83
N PRO A 14 2.12 -15.31 -15.96
CA PRO A 14 1.00 -14.39 -15.69
C PRO A 14 1.47 -13.06 -15.12
N ALA A 15 2.33 -13.05 -14.11
CA ALA A 15 2.88 -11.83 -13.52
C ALA A 15 3.71 -11.03 -14.53
N ALA A 16 4.57 -11.70 -15.32
CA ALA A 16 5.36 -11.04 -16.36
C ALA A 16 4.49 -10.38 -17.43
N VAL A 17 3.41 -11.04 -17.86
CA VAL A 17 2.44 -10.49 -18.81
C VAL A 17 1.70 -9.30 -18.22
N ALA A 18 1.24 -9.38 -16.95
CA ALA A 18 0.58 -8.27 -16.27
C ALA A 18 1.47 -7.02 -16.27
N VAL A 19 2.73 -7.16 -15.83
CA VAL A 19 3.69 -6.06 -15.76
C VAL A 19 3.99 -5.50 -17.16
N PHE A 20 4.31 -6.38 -18.11
CA PHE A 20 4.61 -5.95 -19.49
C PHE A 20 3.45 -5.16 -20.11
N LEU A 21 2.23 -5.70 -20.03
CA LEU A 21 1.05 -5.04 -20.58
C LEU A 21 0.72 -3.76 -19.83
N ALA A 22 0.88 -3.70 -18.50
CA ALA A 22 0.63 -2.49 -17.72
C ALA A 22 1.50 -1.32 -18.19
N PHE A 23 2.79 -1.55 -18.44
CA PHE A 23 3.69 -0.52 -18.96
C PHE A 23 3.49 -0.24 -20.45
N ALA A 24 3.13 -1.25 -21.26
CA ALA A 24 2.93 -1.10 -22.70
C ALA A 24 1.61 -0.40 -23.04
N THR A 25 0.51 -0.81 -22.39
CA THR A 25 -0.85 -0.33 -22.70
C THR A 25 -1.29 0.83 -21.82
N ARG A 26 -0.67 1.00 -20.66
CA ARG A 26 -1.07 1.93 -19.60
C ARG A 26 -2.49 1.70 -19.08
N ASN A 27 -3.03 0.52 -19.29
CA ASN A 27 -4.37 0.13 -18.83
C ASN A 27 -4.25 -1.06 -17.87
N THR A 28 -4.38 -0.78 -16.58
CA THR A 28 -4.17 -1.76 -15.51
C THR A 28 -5.23 -2.86 -15.55
N VAL A 29 -6.51 -2.51 -15.74
CA VAL A 29 -7.62 -3.49 -15.79
C VAL A 29 -7.41 -4.49 -16.92
N PHE A 30 -7.14 -4.00 -18.14
CA PHE A 30 -6.86 -4.85 -19.30
C PHE A 30 -5.67 -5.77 -19.04
N SER A 31 -4.58 -5.24 -18.50
CA SER A 31 -3.34 -5.97 -18.26
C SER A 31 -3.54 -7.11 -17.27
N LEU A 32 -4.21 -6.84 -16.16
CA LEU A 32 -4.53 -7.85 -15.14
C LEU A 32 -5.52 -8.89 -15.66
N ALA A 33 -6.57 -8.48 -16.38
CA ALA A 33 -7.55 -9.40 -16.94
C ALA A 33 -6.89 -10.39 -17.92
N VAL A 34 -6.03 -9.89 -18.82
CA VAL A 34 -5.27 -10.74 -19.76
C VAL A 34 -4.30 -11.67 -19.02
N ALA A 35 -3.61 -11.17 -18.00
CA ALA A 35 -2.70 -11.97 -17.19
C ALA A 35 -3.43 -13.10 -16.46
N CYS A 36 -4.59 -12.83 -15.85
CA CYS A 36 -5.44 -13.84 -15.22
C CYS A 36 -5.90 -14.89 -16.22
N LEU A 37 -6.34 -14.47 -17.42
CA LEU A 37 -6.75 -15.40 -18.46
C LEU A 37 -5.59 -16.31 -18.90
N ILE A 38 -4.41 -15.74 -19.17
CA ILE A 38 -3.22 -16.51 -19.53
C ILE A 38 -2.84 -17.46 -18.40
N GLY A 39 -2.88 -17.01 -17.14
CA GLY A 39 -2.54 -17.85 -16.02
C GLY A 39 -3.48 -19.03 -15.82
N VAL A 40 -4.78 -18.84 -16.03
CA VAL A 40 -5.76 -19.93 -16.02
C VAL A 40 -5.47 -20.98 -17.11
N LEU A 41 -5.02 -20.53 -18.29
CA LEU A 41 -4.60 -21.43 -19.36
C LEU A 41 -3.32 -22.18 -19.01
N VAL A 42 -2.33 -21.48 -18.40
CA VAL A 42 -1.09 -22.11 -17.88
C VAL A 42 -1.40 -23.13 -16.80
N ALA A 43 -2.40 -22.86 -15.93
CA ALA A 43 -2.88 -23.80 -14.92
C ALA A 43 -3.64 -25.01 -15.50
N GLY A 44 -3.82 -25.09 -16.83
CA GLY A 44 -4.54 -26.18 -17.50
C GLY A 44 -6.06 -26.19 -17.29
N LYS A 45 -6.64 -25.11 -16.70
CA LYS A 45 -8.08 -25.05 -16.39
C LYS A 45 -8.96 -24.62 -17.58
N GLY A 46 -8.34 -24.27 -18.72
CA GLY A 46 -9.05 -23.78 -19.89
C GLY A 46 -9.81 -22.46 -19.64
N PHE A 47 -10.53 -21.98 -20.63
CA PHE A 47 -11.29 -20.72 -20.52
C PHE A 47 -12.35 -20.76 -19.40
N GLN A 48 -12.91 -21.93 -19.12
CA GLN A 48 -13.94 -22.09 -18.07
C GLN A 48 -13.41 -21.81 -16.66
N GLY A 49 -12.11 -21.98 -16.42
CA GLY A 49 -11.49 -21.65 -15.13
C GLY A 49 -11.39 -20.14 -14.85
N PHE A 50 -11.63 -19.27 -15.85
CA PHE A 50 -11.55 -17.83 -15.63
C PHE A 50 -12.69 -17.26 -14.78
N PRO A 51 -13.98 -17.60 -15.04
CA PRO A 51 -15.05 -17.24 -14.11
C PRO A 51 -14.85 -17.80 -12.69
N ASP A 52 -14.39 -19.05 -12.57
CA ASP A 52 -14.15 -19.67 -11.26
C ASP A 52 -13.05 -18.92 -10.46
N LEU A 53 -11.98 -18.49 -11.15
CA LEU A 53 -10.93 -17.66 -10.56
C LEU A 53 -11.50 -16.34 -10.03
N LEU A 54 -12.33 -15.65 -10.82
CA LEU A 54 -12.92 -14.38 -10.40
C LEU A 54 -13.90 -14.56 -9.25
N VAL A 55 -14.74 -15.60 -9.28
CA VAL A 55 -15.65 -15.92 -8.17
C VAL A 55 -14.87 -16.23 -6.90
N GLY A 56 -13.76 -16.99 -7.02
CA GLY A 56 -12.86 -17.27 -5.89
C GLY A 56 -12.25 -16.01 -5.30
N ALA A 57 -11.72 -15.12 -6.15
CA ALA A 57 -11.13 -13.85 -5.73
C ALA A 57 -12.16 -12.92 -5.06
N LEU A 58 -13.36 -12.80 -5.61
CA LEU A 58 -14.44 -12.00 -5.02
C LEU A 58 -14.95 -12.60 -3.70
N GLY A 59 -14.89 -13.92 -3.54
CA GLY A 59 -15.21 -14.62 -2.30
C GLY A 59 -14.07 -14.65 -1.28
N ASN A 60 -12.89 -14.15 -1.62
CA ASN A 60 -11.76 -14.08 -0.72
C ASN A 60 -12.06 -13.13 0.44
N GLU A 61 -11.81 -13.56 1.68
CA GLU A 61 -12.11 -12.79 2.89
C GLU A 61 -11.34 -11.45 2.91
N GLY A 62 -10.07 -11.46 2.51
CA GLY A 62 -9.23 -10.27 2.42
C GLY A 62 -9.77 -9.28 1.39
N PHE A 63 -10.15 -9.74 0.21
CA PHE A 63 -10.77 -8.89 -0.80
C PHE A 63 -12.10 -8.31 -0.32
N SER A 64 -12.97 -9.15 0.25
CA SER A 64 -14.28 -8.71 0.76
C SER A 64 -14.13 -7.65 1.85
N TRP A 65 -13.13 -7.80 2.72
CA TRP A 65 -12.81 -6.82 3.76
C TRP A 65 -12.33 -5.49 3.17
N ILE A 66 -11.41 -5.51 2.20
CA ILE A 66 -10.93 -4.31 1.50
C ILE A 66 -12.08 -3.64 0.73
N LEU A 67 -12.92 -4.40 0.05
CA LEU A 67 -14.09 -3.88 -0.67
C LEU A 67 -15.00 -3.07 0.26
N LEU A 68 -15.31 -3.60 1.43
CA LEU A 68 -16.12 -2.88 2.42
C LEU A 68 -15.41 -1.63 2.95
N LEU A 69 -14.12 -1.73 3.22
CA LEU A 69 -13.32 -0.58 3.66
C LEU A 69 -13.35 0.53 2.62
N GLU A 70 -13.11 0.21 1.35
CA GLU A 70 -13.18 1.14 0.22
C GLU A 70 -14.56 1.81 0.11
N PHE A 71 -15.65 1.04 0.25
CA PHE A 71 -17.00 1.60 0.23
C PHE A 71 -17.20 2.67 1.31
N PHE A 72 -16.82 2.39 2.54
CA PHE A 72 -16.97 3.36 3.64
C PHE A 72 -16.05 4.56 3.47
N ILE A 73 -14.85 4.39 2.92
CA ILE A 73 -13.97 5.51 2.57
C ILE A 73 -14.59 6.37 1.49
N GLY A 74 -15.07 5.78 0.40
CA GLY A 74 -15.74 6.50 -0.68
C GLY A 74 -16.96 7.29 -0.18
N ILE A 75 -17.79 6.69 0.67
CA ILE A 75 -18.93 7.36 1.31
C ILE A 75 -18.48 8.54 2.17
N LEU A 76 -17.44 8.35 3.00
CA LEU A 76 -16.94 9.42 3.87
C LEU A 76 -16.42 10.61 3.04
N LEU A 77 -15.70 10.33 1.96
CA LEU A 77 -15.22 11.36 1.03
C LEU A 77 -16.35 12.12 0.36
N ALA A 78 -17.38 11.40 -0.12
CA ALA A 78 -18.57 12.01 -0.69
C ALA A 78 -19.29 12.92 0.33
N PHE A 79 -19.39 12.49 1.57
CA PHE A 79 -19.98 13.30 2.65
C PHE A 79 -19.14 14.53 2.97
N PHE A 80 -17.81 14.43 2.97
CA PHE A 80 -16.94 15.60 3.12
C PHE A 80 -17.13 16.63 2.00
N GLN A 81 -17.28 16.18 0.76
CA GLN A 81 -17.58 17.05 -0.37
C GLN A 81 -18.99 17.67 -0.22
N ARG A 82 -20.01 16.83 0.02
CA ARG A 82 -21.41 17.26 0.12
C ARG A 82 -21.66 18.25 1.27
N THR A 83 -20.91 18.12 2.34
CA THR A 83 -20.97 19.07 3.47
C THR A 83 -20.16 20.35 3.23
N GLY A 84 -19.37 20.43 2.16
CA GLY A 84 -18.43 21.53 1.92
C GLY A 84 -17.24 21.55 2.88
N ALA A 85 -17.04 20.48 3.63
CA ALA A 85 -15.99 20.38 4.65
C ALA A 85 -14.59 20.50 4.05
N VAL A 86 -14.35 19.88 2.87
CA VAL A 86 -13.07 19.94 2.16
C VAL A 86 -12.72 21.37 1.75
N ALA A 87 -13.68 22.12 1.22
CA ALA A 87 -13.48 23.52 0.85
C ALA A 87 -13.14 24.39 2.08
N ASN A 88 -13.87 24.18 3.20
CA ASN A 88 -13.61 24.90 4.45
C ASN A 88 -12.24 24.53 5.06
N PHE A 89 -11.83 23.27 4.97
CA PHE A 89 -10.50 22.83 5.39
C PHE A 89 -9.41 23.51 4.56
N SER A 90 -9.57 23.54 3.24
CA SER A 90 -8.65 24.24 2.34
C SER A 90 -8.52 25.73 2.70
N LEU A 91 -9.64 26.43 2.93
CA LEU A 91 -9.63 27.84 3.36
C LEU A 91 -8.97 28.04 4.74
N PHE A 92 -9.16 27.10 5.68
CA PHE A 92 -8.51 27.15 6.99
C PHE A 92 -6.99 27.06 6.88
N ILE A 93 -6.49 26.16 6.03
CA ILE A 93 -5.05 25.99 5.80
C ILE A 93 -4.46 27.21 5.06
N GLU A 94 -5.17 27.79 4.09
CA GLU A 94 -4.70 28.99 3.38
C GLU A 94 -4.38 30.16 4.30
N ARG A 95 -5.19 30.39 5.31
CA ARG A 95 -4.96 31.45 6.30
C ARG A 95 -3.61 31.31 7.01
N ARG A 96 -2.96 30.13 6.95
CA ARG A 96 -1.68 29.80 7.58
C ARG A 96 -0.46 30.05 6.70
N ARG A 97 -0.57 30.74 5.56
CA ARG A 97 0.53 31.01 4.62
C ARG A 97 1.33 29.73 4.29
N MET A 98 0.63 28.69 3.87
CA MET A 98 1.26 27.43 3.47
C MET A 98 2.08 27.63 2.20
N THR A 99 3.12 26.86 2.05
CA THR A 99 3.92 26.75 0.84
C THR A 99 3.82 25.34 0.29
N ARG A 100 4.16 25.15 -0.97
CA ARG A 100 4.21 23.86 -1.62
C ARG A 100 5.00 22.82 -0.81
N LYS A 101 6.19 23.18 -0.31
CA LYS A 101 7.00 22.32 0.56
C LYS A 101 6.27 21.97 1.86
N ARG A 102 5.61 22.92 2.50
CA ARG A 102 4.86 22.66 3.73
C ARG A 102 3.69 21.72 3.51
N ILE A 103 3.00 21.80 2.37
CA ILE A 103 1.91 20.85 2.03
C ILE A 103 2.46 19.44 1.89
N GLN A 104 3.57 19.25 1.17
CA GLN A 104 4.21 17.94 1.03
C GLN A 104 4.68 17.38 2.39
N LEU A 105 5.31 18.22 3.23
CA LEU A 105 5.72 17.82 4.58
C LEU A 105 4.53 17.48 5.48
N VAL A 106 3.43 18.22 5.40
CA VAL A 106 2.20 17.89 6.15
C VAL A 106 1.66 16.55 5.69
N SER A 107 1.61 16.28 4.38
CA SER A 107 1.21 14.97 3.85
C SER A 107 2.13 13.84 4.37
N TRP A 108 3.42 14.06 4.37
CA TRP A 108 4.41 13.11 4.89
C TRP A 108 4.22 12.85 6.38
N PHE A 109 4.08 13.90 7.21
CA PHE A 109 3.82 13.76 8.65
C PHE A 109 2.48 13.06 8.93
N MET A 110 1.44 13.35 8.14
CA MET A 110 0.15 12.65 8.28
C MET A 110 0.32 11.15 8.02
N GLY A 111 1.08 10.77 6.98
CA GLY A 111 1.38 9.36 6.69
C GLY A 111 2.15 8.69 7.83
N LEU A 112 3.15 9.37 8.40
CA LEU A 112 3.86 8.85 9.59
C LEU A 112 2.95 8.67 10.79
N PHE A 113 1.98 9.54 10.97
CA PHE A 113 1.05 9.50 12.11
C PHE A 113 -0.01 8.40 11.96
N VAL A 114 -0.37 8.07 10.71
CA VAL A 114 -1.39 7.05 10.39
C VAL A 114 -0.74 5.68 10.15
N TYR A 115 0.20 5.29 10.99
CA TYR A 115 1.05 4.10 10.86
C TYR A 115 0.32 2.76 11.04
N PHE A 116 -0.87 2.75 11.60
CA PHE A 116 -1.55 1.54 12.09
C PHE A 116 -2.16 0.69 10.98
N SER A 117 -2.29 1.20 9.77
CA SER A 117 -2.77 0.45 8.60
C SER A 117 -2.18 1.01 7.32
N ASP A 118 -1.54 0.14 6.57
CA ASP A 118 -0.98 0.38 5.24
C ASP A 118 -2.05 0.65 4.17
N TYR A 119 -3.24 0.09 4.32
CA TYR A 119 -4.39 0.35 3.44
C TYR A 119 -5.08 1.68 3.75
N PHE A 120 -5.24 1.99 5.04
CA PHE A 120 -5.90 3.21 5.45
C PHE A 120 -5.08 4.46 5.19
N SER A 121 -3.78 4.42 5.49
CA SER A 121 -2.90 5.58 5.41
C SER A 121 -2.92 6.26 4.04
N PRO A 122 -2.68 5.57 2.91
CA PRO A 122 -2.62 6.22 1.61
C PRO A 122 -3.96 6.79 1.16
N LEU A 123 -5.07 6.10 1.44
CA LEU A 123 -6.40 6.57 1.12
C LEU A 123 -6.77 7.83 1.92
N PHE A 124 -6.50 7.80 3.22
CA PHE A 124 -6.81 8.92 4.11
C PHE A 124 -5.95 10.15 3.82
N VAL A 125 -4.64 9.98 3.75
CA VAL A 125 -3.71 11.09 3.49
C VAL A 125 -3.94 11.66 2.09
N GLY A 126 -4.02 10.78 1.08
CA GLY A 126 -4.21 11.16 -0.30
C GLY A 126 -5.50 11.98 -0.49
N SER A 127 -6.62 11.44 -0.05
CA SER A 127 -7.92 12.10 -0.20
C SER A 127 -8.03 13.42 0.59
N THR A 128 -7.46 13.46 1.80
CA THR A 128 -7.47 14.66 2.64
C THR A 128 -6.60 15.78 2.05
N MET A 129 -5.43 15.43 1.51
CA MET A 129 -4.44 16.40 1.05
C MET A 129 -4.59 16.76 -0.44
N ARG A 130 -5.35 15.97 -1.22
CA ARG A 130 -5.50 16.13 -2.67
C ARG A 130 -5.87 17.55 -3.09
N SER A 131 -6.98 18.09 -2.57
CA SER A 131 -7.46 19.43 -2.95
C SER A 131 -6.42 20.52 -2.66
N LEU A 132 -5.66 20.37 -1.57
CA LEU A 132 -4.57 21.29 -1.23
C LEU A 132 -3.38 21.09 -2.18
N SER A 133 -3.00 19.86 -2.45
CA SER A 133 -1.91 19.52 -3.38
C SER A 133 -2.19 20.08 -4.77
N ASP A 134 -3.39 19.89 -5.30
CA ASP A 134 -3.82 20.43 -6.60
C ASP A 134 -3.70 21.96 -6.65
N ARG A 135 -4.20 22.61 -5.60
CA ARG A 135 -4.16 24.08 -5.50
C ARG A 135 -2.74 24.65 -5.44
N TYR A 136 -1.82 23.94 -4.78
CA TYR A 136 -0.41 24.32 -4.70
C TYR A 136 0.43 23.73 -5.84
N LYS A 137 -0.23 23.25 -6.91
CA LYS A 137 0.39 22.73 -8.12
C LYS A 137 1.41 21.62 -7.83
N ILE A 138 1.07 20.70 -6.94
CA ILE A 138 1.80 19.47 -6.68
C ILE A 138 1.14 18.40 -7.55
N SER A 139 1.92 17.65 -8.32
CA SER A 139 1.38 16.57 -9.15
C SER A 139 0.72 15.49 -8.30
N ARG A 140 -0.31 14.84 -8.82
CA ARG A 140 -0.98 13.76 -8.11
C ARG A 140 -0.10 12.54 -7.96
N GLU A 141 0.81 12.32 -8.91
CA GLU A 141 1.86 11.31 -8.82
C GLU A 141 2.78 11.58 -7.60
N LYS A 142 3.11 12.84 -7.33
CA LYS A 142 3.91 13.22 -6.17
C LYS A 142 3.17 12.97 -4.85
N LEU A 143 1.89 13.31 -4.80
CA LEU A 143 1.06 13.02 -3.63
C LEU A 143 0.94 11.51 -3.42
N ALA A 144 0.69 10.73 -4.48
CA ALA A 144 0.63 9.28 -4.42
C ALA A 144 1.97 8.68 -3.91
N TYR A 145 3.11 9.16 -4.40
CA TYR A 145 4.44 8.76 -3.92
C TYR A 145 4.62 9.02 -2.41
N ILE A 146 4.18 10.18 -1.91
CA ILE A 146 4.25 10.49 -0.47
C ILE A 146 3.36 9.52 0.31
N CYS A 147 2.14 9.26 -0.16
CA CYS A 147 1.19 8.37 0.49
C CYS A 147 1.69 6.93 0.54
N ASP A 148 2.18 6.41 -0.57
CA ASP A 148 2.67 5.03 -0.69
C ASP A 148 3.93 4.81 0.15
N SER A 149 4.92 5.72 0.06
CA SER A 149 6.16 5.65 0.83
C SER A 149 5.99 5.89 2.33
N THR A 150 4.82 6.34 2.79
CA THR A 150 4.48 6.48 4.21
C THR A 150 3.41 5.50 4.68
N SER A 151 3.07 4.50 3.88
CA SER A 151 2.11 3.43 4.23
C SER A 151 2.83 2.15 4.70
N ALA A 152 3.02 1.18 3.83
CA ALA A 152 3.70 -0.08 4.13
C ALA A 152 5.09 0.12 4.76
N PRO A 153 5.97 1.05 4.24
CA PRO A 153 7.26 1.29 4.89
C PRO A 153 7.17 1.75 6.34
N VAL A 154 6.17 2.55 6.71
CA VAL A 154 5.99 2.99 8.09
C VAL A 154 5.36 1.88 8.94
N SER A 155 4.37 1.18 8.41
CA SER A 155 3.66 0.13 9.15
C SER A 155 4.57 -1.01 9.61
N ILE A 156 5.60 -1.37 8.83
CA ILE A 156 6.58 -2.42 9.20
C ILE A 156 7.65 -1.93 10.18
N LEU A 157 7.81 -0.61 10.40
CA LEU A 157 8.78 -0.04 11.33
C LEU A 157 8.20 0.21 12.72
N VAL A 158 6.88 0.18 12.88
CA VAL A 158 6.23 0.48 14.15
C VAL A 158 5.80 -0.82 14.83
N PRO A 159 6.22 -1.09 16.08
CA PRO A 159 6.03 -2.38 16.74
C PRO A 159 4.59 -2.68 17.19
N PHE A 160 3.66 -1.75 17.01
CA PHE A 160 2.26 -1.88 17.49
C PHE A 160 1.25 -1.93 16.33
N THR A 161 1.65 -2.46 15.18
CA THR A 161 0.81 -2.61 14.00
C THR A 161 0.40 -4.06 13.77
N GLY A 162 -0.61 -4.27 12.92
CA GLY A 162 -0.95 -5.61 12.44
C GLY A 162 0.22 -6.29 11.73
N TRP A 163 1.09 -5.51 11.06
CA TRP A 163 2.31 -6.00 10.40
C TRP A 163 3.31 -6.56 11.42
N ALA A 164 3.55 -5.84 12.50
CA ALA A 164 4.45 -6.29 13.57
C ALA A 164 3.96 -7.60 14.19
N VAL A 165 2.67 -7.69 14.50
CA VAL A 165 2.06 -8.91 15.08
C VAL A 165 2.14 -10.07 14.11
N PHE A 166 1.86 -9.85 12.82
CA PHE A 166 1.90 -10.88 11.79
C PHE A 166 3.33 -11.40 11.58
N VAL A 167 4.30 -10.50 11.32
CA VAL A 167 5.70 -10.87 11.08
C VAL A 167 6.32 -11.55 12.31
N ALA A 168 6.08 -11.00 13.51
CA ALA A 168 6.51 -11.61 14.75
C ALA A 168 5.87 -13.00 14.92
N GLY A 169 4.55 -13.11 14.69
CA GLY A 169 3.81 -14.37 14.81
C GLY A 169 4.38 -15.50 13.95
N LEU A 170 4.85 -15.19 12.74
CA LEU A 170 5.48 -16.16 11.85
C LEU A 170 6.82 -16.72 12.38
N THR A 171 7.43 -16.08 13.37
CA THR A 171 8.72 -16.53 13.93
C THR A 171 8.57 -17.42 15.17
N ILE A 172 7.35 -17.58 15.72
CA ILE A 172 7.11 -18.42 16.90
C ILE A 172 7.48 -19.87 16.60
N GLY A 173 8.24 -20.49 17.51
CA GLY A 173 8.76 -21.86 17.37
C GLY A 173 10.09 -21.95 16.61
N MET A 174 10.68 -20.83 16.17
CA MET A 174 11.97 -20.79 15.48
C MET A 174 13.11 -20.49 16.47
N GLY A 175 14.12 -21.36 16.54
CA GLY A 175 15.24 -21.19 17.44
C GLY A 175 14.78 -20.96 18.89
N PRO A 176 15.25 -19.89 19.55
CA PRO A 176 14.86 -19.56 20.94
C PRO A 176 13.52 -18.81 21.05
N VAL A 177 12.81 -18.54 19.96
CA VAL A 177 11.55 -17.78 19.95
C VAL A 177 10.40 -18.70 20.34
N ALA A 178 10.13 -18.85 21.65
CA ALA A 178 9.16 -19.82 22.16
C ALA A 178 7.71 -19.34 22.20
N ASN A 179 7.48 -18.03 22.32
CA ASN A 179 6.16 -17.43 22.51
C ASN A 179 6.01 -16.08 21.86
N ALA A 180 4.81 -15.50 21.90
CA ALA A 180 4.52 -14.20 21.29
C ALA A 180 5.34 -13.03 21.86
N GLY A 181 5.73 -13.08 23.14
CA GLY A 181 6.58 -12.05 23.77
C GLY A 181 8.00 -12.09 23.19
N ASP A 182 8.58 -13.29 23.07
CA ASP A 182 9.90 -13.50 22.46
C ASP A 182 9.88 -13.07 20.98
N ALA A 183 8.82 -13.42 20.24
CA ALA A 183 8.65 -13.07 18.85
C ALA A 183 8.56 -11.54 18.65
N MET A 184 7.83 -10.85 19.50
CA MET A 184 7.75 -9.39 19.45
C MET A 184 9.10 -8.74 19.84
N GLY A 185 9.79 -9.28 20.84
CA GLY A 185 11.16 -8.85 21.20
C GLY A 185 12.14 -9.03 20.02
N PHE A 186 12.06 -10.17 19.32
CA PHE A 186 12.85 -10.45 18.13
C PHE A 186 12.55 -9.45 17.01
N PHE A 187 11.26 -9.22 16.70
CA PHE A 187 10.85 -8.24 15.70
C PHE A 187 11.35 -6.82 16.02
N ILE A 188 11.14 -6.35 17.26
CA ILE A 188 11.58 -5.01 17.69
C ILE A 188 13.08 -4.84 17.53
N THR A 189 13.88 -5.87 17.90
CA THR A 189 15.33 -5.84 17.78
C THR A 189 15.79 -5.86 16.30
N ALA A 190 14.97 -6.43 15.40
CA ALA A 190 15.23 -6.44 13.97
C ALA A 190 14.90 -5.09 13.27
N ILE A 191 14.05 -4.22 13.85
CA ILE A 191 13.64 -2.94 13.22
C ILE A 191 14.83 -2.08 12.74
N PRO A 192 15.91 -1.87 13.50
CA PRO A 192 17.05 -1.07 13.03
C PRO A 192 17.76 -1.62 11.79
N PHE A 193 17.61 -2.91 11.53
CA PHE A 193 18.15 -3.59 10.34
C PHE A 193 17.19 -3.54 9.15
N ASN A 194 15.99 -2.99 9.30
CA ASN A 194 15.00 -2.89 8.22
C ASN A 194 15.31 -1.69 7.31
N ILE A 195 16.40 -1.83 6.54
CA ILE A 195 17.10 -0.73 5.85
C ILE A 195 16.18 -0.08 4.80
N TYR A 196 15.51 -0.88 3.94
CA TYR A 196 14.69 -0.32 2.86
C TYR A 196 13.55 0.57 3.35
N PRO A 197 12.68 0.15 4.28
CA PRO A 197 11.63 1.01 4.80
C PRO A 197 12.15 2.28 5.46
N ILE A 198 13.25 2.19 6.24
CA ILE A 198 13.87 3.37 6.87
C ILE A 198 14.32 4.37 5.81
N LEU A 199 15.05 3.90 4.82
CA LEU A 199 15.57 4.77 3.75
C LEU A 199 14.46 5.30 2.84
N SER A 200 13.41 4.52 2.59
CA SER A 200 12.25 4.95 1.78
C SER A 200 11.52 6.11 2.45
N VAL A 201 11.21 5.99 3.75
CA VAL A 201 10.58 7.06 4.53
C VAL A 201 11.45 8.31 4.58
N LEU A 202 12.77 8.16 4.77
CA LEU A 202 13.71 9.28 4.75
C LEU A 202 13.80 9.92 3.36
N MET A 203 13.90 9.13 2.30
CA MET A 203 13.99 9.61 0.91
C MET A 203 12.80 10.49 0.57
N VAL A 204 11.58 10.04 0.84
CA VAL A 204 10.38 10.83 0.56
C VAL A 204 10.29 12.07 1.44
N GLY A 205 10.74 12.01 2.70
CA GLY A 205 10.80 13.17 3.60
C GLY A 205 11.80 14.24 3.12
N LEU A 206 13.01 13.82 2.71
CA LEU A 206 14.02 14.71 2.14
C LEU A 206 13.53 15.34 0.83
N ASN A 207 12.84 14.57 0.01
CA ASN A 207 12.27 15.06 -1.23
C ASN A 207 11.10 16.04 -0.96
N ALA A 208 10.19 15.73 -0.05
CA ALA A 208 9.09 16.60 0.36
C ALA A 208 9.57 17.93 0.98
N SER A 209 10.68 17.90 1.71
CA SER A 209 11.31 19.10 2.28
C SER A 209 12.01 19.97 1.23
N GLY A 210 12.24 19.44 0.02
CA GLY A 210 13.01 20.06 -1.05
C GLY A 210 14.51 20.09 -0.80
N MET A 211 15.03 19.25 0.13
CA MET A 211 16.45 18.99 0.31
C MET A 211 16.98 18.08 -0.81
N LEU A 212 16.14 17.16 -1.28
CA LEU A 212 16.41 16.32 -2.43
C LEU A 212 15.54 16.80 -3.62
N PRO A 213 16.14 17.16 -4.77
CA PRO A 213 15.36 17.57 -5.94
C PRO A 213 14.59 16.39 -6.56
N ASP A 214 13.54 16.71 -7.30
CA ASP A 214 12.84 15.72 -8.11
C ASP A 214 13.73 15.29 -9.29
N PHE A 215 13.72 13.99 -9.58
CA PHE A 215 14.47 13.39 -10.68
C PHE A 215 13.62 12.37 -11.45
N GLY A 216 14.12 11.94 -12.60
CA GLY A 216 13.41 11.00 -13.46
C GLY A 216 12.02 11.52 -13.89
N PRO A 217 11.04 10.63 -14.10
CA PRO A 217 9.68 11.01 -14.53
C PRO A 217 8.94 11.91 -13.54
N MET A 218 9.26 11.84 -12.24
CA MET A 218 8.67 12.71 -11.22
C MET A 218 9.01 14.19 -11.48
N LYS A 219 10.25 14.49 -11.93
CA LYS A 219 10.65 15.86 -12.26
C LYS A 219 9.76 16.45 -13.35
N GLU A 220 9.39 15.66 -14.34
CA GLU A 220 8.51 16.08 -15.44
C GLU A 220 7.06 16.25 -14.95
N ALA A 221 6.55 15.33 -14.12
CA ALA A 221 5.23 15.44 -13.52
C ALA A 221 5.09 16.73 -12.71
N GLU A 222 6.11 17.04 -11.91
CA GLU A 222 6.15 18.24 -11.09
C GLU A 222 6.33 19.52 -11.91
N ARG A 223 7.14 19.50 -12.99
CA ARG A 223 7.26 20.61 -13.95
C ARG A 223 5.91 20.91 -14.60
N ARG A 224 5.24 19.88 -15.13
CA ARG A 224 3.90 19.99 -15.73
C ARG A 224 2.91 20.63 -14.76
N ALA A 225 2.88 20.14 -13.50
CA ALA A 225 1.97 20.68 -12.50
C ALA A 225 2.25 22.16 -12.18
N GLN A 226 3.52 22.56 -12.09
CA GLN A 226 3.92 23.92 -11.75
C GLN A 226 3.72 24.92 -12.89
N GLU A 227 4.20 24.58 -14.10
CA GLU A 227 4.23 25.48 -15.24
C GLU A 227 2.90 25.50 -16.00
N GLU A 228 2.28 24.33 -16.21
CA GLU A 228 1.06 24.18 -16.98
C GLU A 228 -0.20 24.16 -16.13
N GLY A 229 -0.06 24.00 -14.81
CA GLY A 229 -1.18 23.85 -13.89
C GLY A 229 -1.89 22.49 -13.97
N LYS A 230 -1.35 21.52 -14.74
CA LYS A 230 -1.92 20.20 -14.96
C LYS A 230 -1.38 19.22 -13.93
N VAL A 231 -2.15 18.95 -12.89
CA VAL A 231 -1.76 18.03 -11.81
C VAL A 231 -1.84 16.55 -12.23
N VAL A 232 -2.56 16.22 -13.29
CA VAL A 232 -2.61 14.92 -13.97
C VAL A 232 -2.14 15.12 -15.41
N ARG A 233 -1.51 14.11 -16.00
CA ARG A 233 -1.07 14.11 -17.40
C ARG A 233 -2.28 14.13 -18.36
N ASP A 234 -2.12 14.75 -19.53
CA ASP A 234 -3.13 14.66 -20.60
C ASP A 234 -3.32 13.18 -21.00
N GLY A 235 -4.57 12.72 -20.99
CA GLY A 235 -4.94 11.33 -21.24
C GLY A 235 -4.53 10.38 -20.10
N GLY A 236 -4.20 10.87 -18.90
CA GLY A 236 -4.11 10.04 -17.71
C GLY A 236 -5.49 9.63 -17.20
N GLU A 237 -5.59 8.44 -16.63
CA GLU A 237 -6.83 7.87 -16.10
C GLU A 237 -6.73 7.75 -14.56
N PRO A 238 -7.15 8.79 -13.80
CA PRO A 238 -7.19 8.72 -12.35
C PRO A 238 -8.05 7.56 -11.85
N LEU A 239 -7.61 6.85 -10.81
CA LEU A 239 -8.37 5.72 -10.25
C LEU A 239 -9.64 6.13 -9.49
N MET A 240 -9.90 7.43 -9.36
CA MET A 240 -11.12 7.95 -8.75
C MET A 240 -11.99 8.59 -9.82
N ALA A 241 -13.22 8.13 -9.94
CA ALA A 241 -14.16 8.64 -10.93
C ALA A 241 -14.55 10.11 -10.67
N ASP A 242 -14.81 10.86 -11.73
CA ASP A 242 -15.15 12.29 -11.68
C ASP A 242 -16.40 12.58 -10.84
N GLU A 243 -17.32 11.61 -10.74
CA GLU A 243 -18.53 11.73 -9.92
C GLU A 243 -18.23 12.04 -8.45
N LEU A 244 -17.12 11.53 -7.92
CA LEU A 244 -16.73 11.81 -6.53
C LEU A 244 -16.08 13.20 -6.39
N THR A 245 -15.35 13.64 -7.41
CA THR A 245 -14.65 14.93 -7.37
C THR A 245 -15.57 16.12 -7.66
N GLY A 246 -16.67 15.90 -8.37
CA GLY A 246 -17.66 16.90 -8.79
C GLY A 246 -18.82 17.12 -7.82
N ILE A 247 -18.82 16.51 -6.63
CA ILE A 247 -19.92 16.68 -5.66
C ILE A 247 -19.91 18.11 -5.10
N GLU A 248 -20.95 18.88 -5.42
CA GLU A 248 -21.14 20.22 -4.87
C GLU A 248 -21.71 20.19 -3.44
N PRO A 249 -21.35 21.17 -2.59
CA PRO A 249 -21.94 21.31 -1.27
C PRO A 249 -23.48 21.45 -1.32
N TYR A 250 -24.17 20.80 -0.39
CA TYR A 250 -25.63 20.90 -0.29
C TYR A 250 -26.08 22.32 0.04
N ALA A 251 -26.98 22.87 -0.77
CA ALA A 251 -27.48 24.24 -0.58
C ALA A 251 -28.20 24.38 0.80
N GLY A 252 -27.77 25.36 1.59
CA GLY A 252 -28.36 25.64 2.90
C GLY A 252 -27.75 24.88 4.07
N ILE A 253 -26.80 23.99 3.88
CA ILE A 253 -26.07 23.35 4.99
C ILE A 253 -25.20 24.41 5.73
N ARG A 254 -25.24 24.41 7.02
CA ARG A 254 -24.29 25.17 7.85
C ARG A 254 -23.05 24.34 8.09
N THR A 255 -22.12 24.41 7.17
CA THR A 255 -20.87 23.64 7.27
C THR A 255 -20.07 24.05 8.49
N SER A 256 -19.76 23.10 9.35
CA SER A 256 -18.83 23.26 10.47
C SER A 256 -17.56 22.47 10.18
N LEU A 257 -16.41 23.15 10.14
CA LEU A 257 -15.12 22.45 9.95
C LEU A 257 -14.90 21.38 11.03
N PHE A 258 -15.31 21.67 12.28
CA PHE A 258 -15.19 20.72 13.37
C PHE A 258 -16.10 19.49 13.17
N TRP A 259 -17.44 19.71 13.05
CA TRP A 259 -18.40 18.61 13.00
C TRP A 259 -18.41 17.84 11.69
N ASN A 260 -18.12 18.51 10.57
CA ASN A 260 -18.19 17.88 9.24
C ASN A 260 -16.84 17.36 8.71
N PHE A 261 -15.71 17.64 9.41
CA PHE A 261 -14.38 17.16 9.00
C PHE A 261 -13.56 16.67 10.18
N ILE A 262 -13.20 17.55 11.13
CA ILE A 262 -12.26 17.24 12.21
C ILE A 262 -12.78 16.12 13.10
N PHE A 263 -14.04 16.17 13.50
CA PHE A 263 -14.62 15.18 14.41
C PHE A 263 -14.72 13.78 13.80
N PRO A 264 -15.23 13.57 12.56
CA PRO A 264 -15.15 12.26 11.90
C PRO A 264 -13.72 11.73 11.76
N VAL A 265 -12.74 12.59 11.44
CA VAL A 265 -11.32 12.20 11.36
C VAL A 265 -10.79 11.77 12.73
N ILE A 266 -11.10 12.52 13.79
CA ILE A 266 -10.73 12.13 15.16
C ILE A 266 -11.40 10.81 15.55
N LEU A 267 -12.64 10.55 15.14
CA LEU A 267 -13.30 9.27 15.39
C LEU A 267 -12.57 8.12 14.71
N VAL A 268 -12.18 8.27 13.44
CA VAL A 268 -11.44 7.21 12.73
C VAL A 268 -10.12 6.92 13.44
N ILE A 269 -9.31 7.94 13.67
CA ILE A 269 -7.99 7.78 14.29
C ILE A 269 -8.13 7.30 15.75
N GLY A 270 -9.01 7.92 16.52
CA GLY A 270 -9.23 7.59 17.92
C GLY A 270 -9.74 6.17 18.10
N PHE A 271 -10.71 5.73 17.28
CA PHE A 271 -11.20 4.35 17.32
C PHE A 271 -10.11 3.34 16.96
N ALA A 272 -9.32 3.61 15.90
CA ALA A 272 -8.22 2.74 15.51
C ALA A 272 -7.17 2.61 16.62
N LEU A 273 -6.75 3.72 17.26
CA LEU A 273 -5.81 3.70 18.37
C LEU A 273 -6.35 2.97 19.61
N VAL A 274 -7.61 3.22 19.97
CA VAL A 274 -8.27 2.54 21.09
C VAL A 274 -8.40 1.04 20.79
N SER A 275 -8.75 0.66 19.56
CA SER A 275 -8.85 -0.76 19.19
C SER A 275 -7.51 -1.48 19.30
N VAL A 276 -6.40 -0.85 18.88
CA VAL A 276 -5.05 -1.40 19.08
C VAL A 276 -4.76 -1.63 20.57
N SER A 277 -5.09 -0.66 21.43
CA SER A 277 -4.83 -0.80 22.87
C SER A 277 -5.66 -1.87 23.56
N LEU A 278 -6.88 -2.15 23.07
CA LEU A 278 -7.79 -3.12 23.66
C LEU A 278 -7.69 -4.54 23.08
N THR A 279 -7.36 -4.64 21.77
CA THR A 279 -7.42 -5.91 21.01
C THR A 279 -6.11 -6.28 20.34
N SER A 280 -5.05 -5.49 20.53
CA SER A 280 -3.75 -5.61 19.83
C SER A 280 -3.88 -5.59 18.29
N SER A 281 -5.01 -5.10 17.77
CA SER A 281 -5.28 -5.01 16.33
C SER A 281 -6.00 -3.70 16.01
N ALA A 282 -5.54 -2.99 15.00
CA ALA A 282 -6.30 -1.86 14.45
C ALA A 282 -7.54 -2.40 13.73
N LYS A 283 -8.66 -1.70 13.89
CA LYS A 283 -9.93 -2.04 13.26
C LYS A 283 -10.40 -0.90 12.34
N PRO A 284 -9.71 -0.69 11.20
CA PRO A 284 -9.99 0.46 10.34
C PRO A 284 -11.37 0.39 9.69
N LEU A 285 -11.87 -0.78 9.31
CA LEU A 285 -13.21 -0.92 8.74
C LEU A 285 -14.27 -0.40 9.69
N GLU A 286 -14.25 -0.85 10.95
CA GLU A 286 -15.19 -0.43 11.99
C GLU A 286 -15.04 1.06 12.30
N ALA A 287 -13.83 1.59 12.25
CA ALA A 287 -13.55 3.02 12.47
C ALA A 287 -14.21 3.88 11.38
N PHE A 288 -14.09 3.49 10.10
CA PHE A 288 -14.74 4.18 8.98
C PHE A 288 -16.24 4.03 9.01
N MET A 289 -16.77 2.84 9.31
CA MET A 289 -18.19 2.60 9.48
C MET A 289 -18.77 3.55 10.53
N LEU A 290 -18.12 3.64 11.70
CA LEU A 290 -18.56 4.55 12.76
C LEU A 290 -18.55 6.01 12.31
N ALA A 291 -17.46 6.46 11.66
CA ALA A 291 -17.33 7.83 11.18
C ALA A 291 -18.39 8.19 10.14
N VAL A 292 -18.68 7.28 9.20
CA VAL A 292 -19.73 7.47 8.18
C VAL A 292 -21.11 7.58 8.83
N PHE A 293 -21.47 6.67 9.74
CA PHE A 293 -22.77 6.71 10.41
C PHE A 293 -22.93 7.98 11.25
N VAL A 294 -21.90 8.35 12.00
CA VAL A 294 -21.93 9.58 12.81
C VAL A 294 -22.04 10.82 11.92
N LEU A 295 -21.29 10.90 10.83
CA LEU A 295 -21.38 12.03 9.91
C LEU A 295 -22.74 12.08 9.20
N ALA A 296 -23.33 10.93 8.82
CA ALA A 296 -24.69 10.88 8.28
C ALA A 296 -25.74 11.45 9.28
N ILE A 297 -25.61 11.09 10.56
CA ILE A 297 -26.46 11.66 11.62
C ILE A 297 -26.25 13.17 11.72
N ILE A 298 -25.01 13.64 11.74
CA ILE A 298 -24.68 15.07 11.77
C ILE A 298 -25.31 15.80 10.58
N MET A 299 -25.15 15.27 9.35
CA MET A 299 -25.77 15.82 8.15
C MET A 299 -27.30 15.88 8.28
N ARG A 300 -27.92 14.84 8.82
CA ARG A 300 -29.38 14.81 9.04
C ARG A 300 -29.82 15.88 10.04
N LEU A 301 -29.09 16.08 11.13
CA LEU A 301 -29.33 17.10 12.12
C LEU A 301 -29.10 18.52 11.56
N GLN A 302 -28.23 18.67 10.58
CA GLN A 302 -28.00 19.93 9.84
C GLN A 302 -29.05 20.19 8.75
N GLY A 303 -30.07 19.33 8.62
CA GLY A 303 -31.20 19.53 7.71
C GLY A 303 -31.06 18.88 6.35
N VAL A 304 -30.01 18.06 6.12
CA VAL A 304 -29.87 17.32 4.84
C VAL A 304 -30.92 16.19 4.80
N PRO A 305 -31.73 16.09 3.72
CA PRO A 305 -32.74 15.03 3.58
C PRO A 305 -32.10 13.64 3.50
N LEU A 306 -32.80 12.62 4.00
CA LEU A 306 -32.26 11.25 3.99
C LEU A 306 -31.96 10.76 2.58
N ASN A 307 -32.84 11.06 1.60
CA ASN A 307 -32.62 10.71 0.19
C ASN A 307 -31.32 11.33 -0.36
N GLU A 308 -30.95 12.53 0.08
CA GLU A 308 -29.72 13.20 -0.31
C GLU A 308 -28.49 12.54 0.33
N ILE A 309 -28.59 12.12 1.58
CA ILE A 309 -27.54 11.37 2.27
C ILE A 309 -27.28 10.05 1.57
N THR A 310 -28.34 9.29 1.25
CA THR A 310 -28.22 7.99 0.58
C THR A 310 -27.72 8.11 -0.86
N SER A 311 -28.21 9.10 -1.63
CA SER A 311 -27.71 9.34 -2.98
C SER A 311 -26.24 9.76 -2.98
N THR A 312 -25.82 10.58 -2.01
CA THR A 312 -24.42 10.97 -1.84
C THR A 312 -23.55 9.76 -1.46
N ALA A 313 -24.04 8.87 -0.59
CA ALA A 313 -23.34 7.62 -0.27
C ALA A 313 -23.13 6.76 -1.52
N MET A 314 -24.15 6.63 -2.36
CA MET A 314 -24.05 5.89 -3.62
C MET A 314 -23.07 6.51 -4.62
N LEU A 315 -22.97 7.85 -4.66
CA LEU A 315 -21.93 8.54 -5.44
C LEU A 315 -20.53 8.20 -4.91
N GLY A 316 -20.37 8.15 -3.57
CA GLY A 316 -19.12 7.72 -2.94
C GLY A 316 -18.69 6.33 -3.37
N ILE A 317 -19.60 5.35 -3.33
CA ILE A 317 -19.33 3.97 -3.78
C ILE A 317 -18.97 3.94 -5.27
N LYS A 318 -19.73 4.62 -6.11
CA LYS A 318 -19.43 4.69 -7.55
C LYS A 318 -18.05 5.27 -7.83
N GLY A 319 -17.65 6.28 -7.08
CA GLY A 319 -16.39 6.97 -7.28
C GLY A 319 -15.15 6.13 -7.03
N ILE A 320 -15.26 5.06 -6.24
CA ILE A 320 -14.12 4.17 -5.93
C ILE A 320 -14.15 2.88 -6.78
N MET A 321 -15.19 2.64 -7.57
CA MET A 321 -15.34 1.41 -8.37
C MET A 321 -14.16 1.10 -9.30
N PRO A 322 -13.49 2.09 -9.95
CA PRO A 322 -12.31 1.81 -10.76
C PRO A 322 -11.21 1.09 -9.97
N ALA A 323 -10.93 1.54 -8.73
CA ALA A 323 -9.96 0.89 -7.86
C ALA A 323 -10.40 -0.51 -7.44
N VAL A 324 -11.66 -0.68 -7.07
CA VAL A 324 -12.25 -1.98 -6.69
C VAL A 324 -12.09 -3.02 -7.80
N VAL A 325 -12.32 -2.64 -9.06
CA VAL A 325 -12.15 -3.55 -10.21
C VAL A 325 -10.70 -3.98 -10.36
N ILE A 326 -9.74 -3.05 -10.21
CA ILE A 326 -8.31 -3.38 -10.28
C ILE A 326 -7.92 -4.32 -9.14
N LEU A 327 -8.34 -4.01 -7.91
CA LEU A 327 -8.09 -4.86 -6.75
C LEU A 327 -8.65 -6.28 -6.93
N ALA A 328 -9.87 -6.43 -7.48
CA ALA A 328 -10.45 -7.74 -7.76
C ALA A 328 -9.55 -8.60 -8.67
N PHE A 329 -9.04 -8.02 -9.75
CA PHE A 329 -8.11 -8.72 -10.64
C PHE A 329 -6.72 -8.95 -10.00
N ALA A 330 -6.24 -8.03 -9.17
CA ALA A 330 -4.97 -8.20 -8.46
C ALA A 330 -5.06 -9.38 -7.46
N TYR A 331 -6.16 -9.49 -6.71
CA TYR A 331 -6.43 -10.64 -5.84
C TYR A 331 -6.56 -11.94 -6.64
N ALA A 332 -7.27 -11.92 -7.78
CA ALA A 332 -7.36 -13.08 -8.67
C ALA A 332 -5.98 -13.53 -9.18
N LEU A 333 -5.11 -12.58 -9.54
CA LEU A 333 -3.74 -12.89 -9.97
C LEU A 333 -2.88 -13.43 -8.83
N ASN A 334 -3.06 -12.92 -7.61
CA ASN A 334 -2.38 -13.44 -6.42
C ASN A 334 -2.79 -14.88 -6.12
N ASP A 335 -4.10 -15.18 -6.09
CA ASP A 335 -4.61 -16.54 -5.90
C ASP A 335 -4.10 -17.51 -6.99
N LEU A 336 -4.00 -17.01 -8.22
CA LEU A 336 -3.44 -17.77 -9.34
C LEU A 336 -1.94 -18.02 -9.17
N SER A 337 -1.18 -17.02 -8.73
CA SER A 337 0.25 -17.15 -8.46
C SER A 337 0.53 -18.17 -7.35
N ALA A 338 -0.32 -18.21 -6.32
CA ALA A 338 -0.27 -19.23 -5.28
C ALA A 338 -0.59 -20.62 -5.83
N ALA A 339 -1.64 -20.76 -6.65
CA ALA A 339 -2.03 -22.02 -7.28
C ALA A 339 -0.99 -22.55 -8.29
N LEU A 340 -0.21 -21.68 -8.91
CA LEU A 340 0.90 -22.04 -9.81
C LEU A 340 2.21 -22.26 -9.08
N HIS A 341 2.25 -22.13 -7.75
CA HIS A 341 3.46 -22.27 -6.94
C HIS A 341 4.60 -21.34 -7.40
N THR A 342 4.27 -20.11 -7.80
CA THR A 342 5.23 -19.15 -8.35
C THR A 342 6.36 -18.85 -7.37
N ALA A 343 6.05 -18.64 -6.10
CA ALA A 343 7.05 -18.37 -5.06
C ALA A 343 7.93 -19.59 -4.78
N ASP A 344 7.37 -20.81 -4.75
CA ASP A 344 8.11 -22.06 -4.55
C ASP A 344 9.14 -22.25 -5.67
N TYR A 345 8.77 -21.93 -6.90
CA TYR A 345 9.71 -21.97 -8.03
C TYR A 345 10.87 -20.98 -7.84
N ILE A 346 10.58 -19.72 -7.49
CA ILE A 346 11.62 -18.70 -7.25
C ILE A 346 12.58 -19.16 -6.16
N VAL A 347 12.05 -19.67 -5.05
CA VAL A 347 12.86 -20.20 -3.94
C VAL A 347 13.73 -21.38 -4.41
N SER A 348 13.16 -22.32 -5.17
CA SER A 348 13.88 -23.53 -5.63
C SER A 348 15.13 -23.23 -6.46
N ILE A 349 15.05 -22.20 -7.33
CA ILE A 349 16.18 -21.83 -8.20
C ILE A 349 17.24 -20.98 -7.49
N THR A 350 16.94 -20.43 -6.33
CA THR A 350 17.85 -19.55 -5.57
C THR A 350 18.48 -20.22 -4.35
N GLN A 351 17.89 -21.29 -3.85
CA GLN A 351 18.26 -21.94 -2.60
C GLN A 351 19.74 -22.39 -2.53
N SER A 352 20.32 -22.80 -3.65
CA SER A 352 21.71 -23.28 -3.70
C SER A 352 22.76 -22.18 -3.55
N TRP A 353 22.37 -20.91 -3.62
CA TRP A 353 23.27 -19.75 -3.53
C TRP A 353 23.36 -19.17 -2.11
N LEU A 354 22.53 -19.67 -1.17
CA LEU A 354 22.43 -19.13 0.17
C LEU A 354 23.66 -19.54 1.01
N THR A 355 24.48 -18.56 1.37
CA THR A 355 25.60 -18.65 2.33
C THR A 355 25.45 -17.59 3.41
N PRO A 356 26.03 -17.75 4.61
CA PRO A 356 25.88 -16.78 5.71
C PRO A 356 26.20 -15.34 5.29
N SER A 357 27.31 -15.15 4.56
CA SER A 357 27.81 -13.84 4.16
C SER A 357 26.93 -13.07 3.18
N ILE A 358 26.11 -13.77 2.38
CA ILE A 358 25.24 -13.13 1.40
C ILE A 358 23.76 -13.35 1.69
N LEU A 359 23.44 -14.06 2.78
CA LEU A 359 22.08 -14.42 3.13
C LEU A 359 21.14 -13.21 3.21
N PRO A 360 21.44 -12.11 3.96
CA PRO A 360 20.55 -10.97 4.03
C PRO A 360 20.31 -10.31 2.67
N LEU A 361 21.35 -10.20 1.83
CA LEU A 361 21.23 -9.66 0.47
C LEU A 361 20.31 -10.53 -0.41
N LEU A 362 20.56 -11.84 -0.45
CA LEU A 362 19.79 -12.75 -1.32
C LEU A 362 18.32 -12.82 -0.86
N VAL A 363 18.10 -12.90 0.44
CA VAL A 363 16.74 -12.93 1.00
C VAL A 363 15.98 -11.63 0.67
N PHE A 364 16.65 -10.47 0.75
CA PHE A 364 16.06 -9.20 0.32
C PHE A 364 15.66 -9.24 -1.16
N ILE A 365 16.55 -9.69 -2.04
CA ILE A 365 16.27 -9.77 -3.48
C ILE A 365 15.14 -10.77 -3.80
N ILE A 366 15.18 -11.97 -3.19
CA ILE A 366 14.17 -13.01 -3.41
C ILE A 366 12.79 -12.51 -2.94
N SER A 367 12.73 -11.93 -1.74
CA SER A 367 11.49 -11.34 -1.20
C SER A 367 10.98 -10.22 -2.12
N ALA A 368 11.87 -9.37 -2.65
CA ALA A 368 11.49 -8.31 -3.57
C ALA A 368 10.91 -8.86 -4.89
N VAL A 369 11.52 -9.91 -5.45
CA VAL A 369 11.03 -10.55 -6.69
C VAL A 369 9.67 -11.22 -6.45
N ILE A 370 9.49 -11.90 -5.32
CA ILE A 370 8.21 -12.52 -4.97
C ILE A 370 7.14 -11.44 -4.78
N ALA A 371 7.39 -10.42 -3.96
CA ALA A 371 6.43 -9.34 -3.71
C ALA A 371 6.09 -8.57 -4.99
N PHE A 372 7.08 -8.28 -5.84
CA PHE A 372 6.87 -7.64 -7.13
C PHE A 372 5.94 -8.45 -8.05
N SER A 373 6.15 -9.77 -8.10
CA SER A 373 5.40 -10.67 -8.99
C SER A 373 4.01 -11.01 -8.47
N THR A 374 3.81 -11.03 -7.14
CA THR A 374 2.53 -11.33 -6.51
C THR A 374 1.70 -10.08 -6.18
N GLY A 375 2.34 -8.91 -6.10
CA GLY A 375 1.70 -7.66 -5.72
C GLY A 375 1.36 -7.57 -4.23
N THR A 376 2.02 -8.38 -3.36
CA THR A 376 1.73 -8.37 -1.93
C THR A 376 2.95 -8.65 -1.06
N SER A 377 3.17 -7.79 -0.08
CA SER A 377 4.19 -8.02 0.96
C SER A 377 3.76 -9.12 1.95
N TRP A 378 2.47 -9.20 2.30
CA TRP A 378 1.94 -10.15 3.28
C TRP A 378 2.17 -11.61 2.85
N GLY A 379 1.81 -11.93 1.59
CA GLY A 379 2.06 -13.26 1.02
C GLY A 379 3.54 -13.61 0.98
N THR A 380 4.38 -12.62 0.66
CA THR A 380 5.84 -12.78 0.64
C THR A 380 6.37 -13.15 2.03
N TYR A 381 5.90 -12.50 3.09
CA TYR A 381 6.33 -12.81 4.47
C TYR A 381 5.91 -14.21 4.90
N ALA A 382 4.66 -14.60 4.60
CA ALA A 382 4.15 -15.93 4.93
C ALA A 382 5.00 -17.06 4.32
N ILE A 383 5.60 -16.82 3.17
CA ILE A 383 6.46 -17.81 2.48
C ILE A 383 7.91 -17.69 2.92
N MET A 384 8.45 -16.47 2.91
CA MET A 384 9.89 -16.27 3.06
C MET A 384 10.38 -16.32 4.50
N ILE A 385 9.61 -15.87 5.49
CA ILE A 385 10.03 -15.90 6.90
C ILE A 385 10.24 -17.33 7.39
N PRO A 386 9.32 -18.31 7.15
CA PRO A 386 9.53 -19.71 7.52
C PRO A 386 10.73 -20.39 6.84
N ILE A 387 11.24 -19.83 5.75
CA ILE A 387 12.42 -20.35 5.04
C ILE A 387 13.70 -19.65 5.49
N SER A 388 13.70 -18.32 5.47
CA SER A 388 14.89 -17.51 5.67
C SER A 388 15.36 -17.45 7.13
N VAL A 389 14.43 -17.35 8.08
CA VAL A 389 14.76 -17.20 9.50
C VAL A 389 15.33 -18.51 10.09
N PRO A 390 14.74 -19.71 9.87
CA PRO A 390 15.37 -20.96 10.31
C PRO A 390 16.75 -21.20 9.69
N LEU A 391 16.94 -20.80 8.42
CA LEU A 391 18.24 -20.89 7.77
C LEU A 391 19.27 -19.99 8.46
N ALA A 392 18.90 -18.77 8.82
CA ALA A 392 19.76 -17.87 9.57
C ALA A 392 20.10 -18.42 10.97
N PHE A 393 19.14 -19.03 11.66
CA PHE A 393 19.38 -19.73 12.93
C PHE A 393 20.35 -20.90 12.77
N ASN A 394 20.22 -21.69 11.71
CA ASN A 394 21.15 -22.80 11.44
C ASN A 394 22.60 -22.30 11.28
N PHE A 395 22.81 -21.18 10.58
CA PHE A 395 24.13 -20.55 10.45
C PHE A 395 24.64 -19.90 11.72
N SER A 396 23.77 -19.55 12.65
CA SER A 396 24.08 -18.87 13.92
C SER A 396 24.10 -19.79 15.14
N GLY A 397 24.10 -21.13 14.94
CA GLY A 397 24.09 -22.08 16.06
C GLY A 397 22.80 -22.04 16.90
N ALA A 398 21.67 -21.71 16.30
CA ALA A 398 20.37 -21.54 16.93
C ALA A 398 20.28 -20.37 17.95
N GLU A 399 21.21 -19.41 17.90
CA GLU A 399 21.20 -18.23 18.77
C GLU A 399 20.67 -16.98 18.03
N LEU A 400 20.08 -16.05 18.78
CA LEU A 400 19.72 -14.72 18.29
C LEU A 400 20.99 -13.93 18.02
N SER A 401 21.32 -13.75 16.76
CA SER A 401 22.51 -13.05 16.29
C SER A 401 22.15 -11.91 15.35
N THR A 402 23.12 -11.05 15.04
CA THR A 402 22.94 -9.98 14.06
C THR A 402 22.52 -10.53 12.69
N LEU A 403 23.02 -11.70 12.29
CA LEU A 403 22.62 -12.37 11.05
C LEU A 403 21.12 -12.68 11.05
N VAL A 404 20.58 -13.20 12.16
CA VAL A 404 19.17 -13.55 12.29
C VAL A 404 18.28 -12.30 12.25
N TYR A 405 18.65 -11.24 12.96
CA TYR A 405 17.94 -9.95 12.92
C TYR A 405 17.96 -9.34 11.51
N ALA A 406 19.14 -9.31 10.89
CA ALA A 406 19.30 -8.77 9.55
C ALA A 406 18.52 -9.59 8.50
N THR A 407 18.45 -10.91 8.65
CA THR A 407 17.69 -11.78 7.73
C THR A 407 16.19 -11.53 7.84
N LEU A 408 15.62 -11.45 9.07
CA LEU A 408 14.22 -11.09 9.25
C LEU A 408 13.91 -9.72 8.64
N ALA A 409 14.75 -8.72 8.93
CA ALA A 409 14.60 -7.36 8.42
C ALA A 409 14.78 -7.29 6.88
N ALA A 410 15.70 -8.08 6.32
CA ALA A 410 15.90 -8.15 4.88
C ALA A 410 14.69 -8.80 4.18
N THR A 411 14.11 -9.83 4.78
CA THR A 411 12.86 -10.43 4.28
C THR A 411 11.72 -9.40 4.26
N ALA A 412 11.55 -8.70 5.38
CA ALA A 412 10.52 -7.69 5.52
C ALA A 412 10.74 -6.50 4.55
N GLY A 413 11.95 -5.96 4.52
CA GLY A 413 12.33 -4.84 3.64
C GLY A 413 12.27 -5.19 2.16
N GLY A 414 12.64 -6.41 1.80
CA GLY A 414 12.53 -6.92 0.42
C GLY A 414 11.09 -7.02 -0.04
N GLY A 415 10.20 -7.54 0.81
CA GLY A 415 8.76 -7.55 0.54
C GLY A 415 8.22 -6.15 0.28
N VAL A 416 8.52 -5.17 1.14
CA VAL A 416 8.11 -3.77 0.94
C VAL A 416 8.72 -3.19 -0.34
N PHE A 417 9.98 -3.48 -0.66
CA PHE A 417 10.61 -2.98 -1.89
C PHE A 417 9.94 -3.51 -3.15
N GLY A 418 9.70 -4.81 -3.20
CA GLY A 418 9.04 -5.45 -4.35
C GLY A 418 7.63 -4.93 -4.55
N ASP A 419 6.87 -4.82 -3.48
CA ASP A 419 5.52 -4.27 -3.44
C ASP A 419 5.50 -2.82 -3.95
N HIS A 420 6.35 -1.97 -3.39
CA HIS A 420 6.51 -0.55 -3.75
C HIS A 420 6.93 -0.28 -5.21
N CYS A 421 7.48 -1.28 -5.89
CA CYS A 421 7.84 -1.22 -7.31
C CYS A 421 6.78 -1.80 -8.24
N SER A 422 5.84 -2.58 -7.69
CA SER A 422 4.92 -3.39 -8.48
C SER A 422 3.68 -2.63 -8.92
N PRO A 423 3.33 -2.66 -10.21
CA PRO A 423 2.04 -2.15 -10.66
C PRO A 423 0.86 -3.08 -10.27
N LEU A 424 1.15 -4.21 -9.63
CA LEU A 424 0.16 -5.16 -9.12
C LEU A 424 -0.15 -4.93 -7.64
N SER A 425 0.62 -4.07 -6.97
CA SER A 425 0.55 -3.82 -5.54
C SER A 425 -0.78 -3.21 -5.12
N ASP A 426 -1.42 -3.83 -4.14
CA ASP A 426 -2.65 -3.33 -3.54
C ASP A 426 -2.43 -1.98 -2.84
N THR A 427 -1.33 -1.79 -2.11
CA THR A 427 -1.02 -0.51 -1.44
C THR A 427 -0.73 0.62 -2.43
N SER A 428 -0.02 0.34 -3.54
CA SER A 428 0.23 1.33 -4.60
C SER A 428 -1.06 1.69 -5.37
N ILE A 429 -1.98 0.73 -5.55
CA ILE A 429 -3.32 0.99 -6.10
C ILE A 429 -4.09 1.93 -5.17
N LEU A 430 -4.07 1.68 -3.86
CA LEU A 430 -4.73 2.51 -2.86
C LEU A 430 -4.13 3.92 -2.77
N ALA A 431 -2.80 4.04 -2.90
CA ALA A 431 -2.13 5.34 -2.95
C ALA A 431 -2.52 6.15 -4.19
N SER A 432 -2.61 5.49 -5.35
CA SER A 432 -3.11 6.09 -6.58
C SER A 432 -4.56 6.54 -6.45
N THR A 433 -5.41 5.73 -5.81
CA THR A 433 -6.82 6.03 -5.54
C THR A 433 -6.96 7.23 -4.61
N GLY A 434 -6.28 7.22 -3.47
CA GLY A 434 -6.33 8.32 -2.50
C GLY A 434 -5.89 9.65 -3.11
N ALA A 435 -4.80 9.65 -3.86
CA ALA A 435 -4.30 10.82 -4.56
C ALA A 435 -5.12 11.16 -5.82
N ALA A 436 -5.99 10.28 -6.29
CA ALA A 436 -6.64 10.31 -7.61
C ALA A 436 -5.61 10.51 -8.74
N SER A 437 -4.55 9.72 -8.72
CA SER A 437 -3.50 9.65 -9.74
C SER A 437 -3.81 8.54 -10.75
N ASP A 438 -3.30 8.70 -11.97
CA ASP A 438 -3.15 7.55 -12.87
C ASP A 438 -2.17 6.55 -12.23
N HIS A 439 -2.58 5.28 -12.14
CA HIS A 439 -1.82 4.28 -11.41
C HIS A 439 -0.46 3.98 -12.08
N ILE A 440 -0.43 3.86 -13.38
CA ILE A 440 0.81 3.56 -14.10
C ILE A 440 1.76 4.76 -14.10
N ASP A 441 1.23 5.98 -14.14
CA ASP A 441 2.05 7.18 -14.00
C ASP A 441 2.61 7.32 -12.58
N HIS A 442 1.82 6.94 -11.55
CA HIS A 442 2.31 6.85 -10.17
C HIS A 442 3.49 5.87 -10.07
N ILE A 443 3.32 4.62 -10.52
CA ILE A 443 4.39 3.62 -10.49
C ILE A 443 5.64 4.11 -11.24
N LYS A 444 5.48 4.64 -12.46
CA LYS A 444 6.60 5.16 -13.26
C LYS A 444 7.37 6.28 -12.58
N THR A 445 6.69 7.16 -11.85
CA THR A 445 7.31 8.29 -11.17
C THR A 445 7.97 7.88 -9.86
N GLN A 446 7.43 6.89 -9.16
CA GLN A 446 7.96 6.34 -7.91
C GLN A 446 9.16 5.42 -8.12
N LEU A 447 9.12 4.59 -9.16
CA LEU A 447 10.09 3.52 -9.41
C LEU A 447 11.57 3.95 -9.32
N PRO A 448 12.01 5.10 -9.89
CA PRO A 448 13.40 5.54 -9.76
C PRO A 448 13.83 5.77 -8.30
N TYR A 449 12.95 6.29 -7.45
CA TYR A 449 13.23 6.50 -6.03
C TYR A 449 13.33 5.17 -5.30
N SER A 450 12.40 4.27 -5.53
CA SER A 450 12.39 2.93 -4.93
C SER A 450 13.63 2.11 -5.34
N ILE A 451 14.05 2.19 -6.62
CA ILE A 451 15.26 1.52 -7.11
C ILE A 451 16.51 2.08 -6.43
N VAL A 452 16.65 3.40 -6.31
CA VAL A 452 17.80 4.01 -5.63
C VAL A 452 17.89 3.52 -4.18
N VAL A 453 16.78 3.56 -3.45
CA VAL A 453 16.71 3.05 -2.06
C VAL A 453 16.98 1.55 -2.02
N GLY A 454 16.41 0.77 -2.95
CA GLY A 454 16.63 -0.67 -3.05
C GLY A 454 18.10 -1.03 -3.27
N VAL A 455 18.78 -0.34 -4.19
CA VAL A 455 20.22 -0.56 -4.45
C VAL A 455 21.07 -0.22 -3.21
N ILE A 456 20.79 0.89 -2.54
CA ILE A 456 21.48 1.24 -1.29
C ILE A 456 21.24 0.16 -0.22
N SER A 457 20.01 -0.34 -0.12
CA SER A 457 19.66 -1.41 0.82
C SER A 457 20.38 -2.72 0.49
N MET A 458 20.47 -3.10 -0.79
CA MET A 458 21.23 -4.28 -1.24
C MET A 458 22.71 -4.17 -0.87
N LEU A 459 23.34 -3.01 -1.11
CA LEU A 459 24.74 -2.78 -0.75
C LEU A 459 24.95 -2.83 0.76
N ALA A 460 24.02 -2.29 1.53
CA ALA A 460 24.10 -2.32 2.99
C ALA A 460 23.91 -3.76 3.54
N TYR A 461 22.99 -4.56 2.99
CA TYR A 461 22.84 -5.97 3.38
C TYR A 461 24.04 -6.83 2.96
N LEU A 462 24.63 -6.54 1.79
CA LEU A 462 25.88 -7.20 1.38
C LEU A 462 27.02 -6.88 2.35
N TRP A 463 27.22 -5.60 2.66
CA TRP A 463 28.23 -5.17 3.61
C TRP A 463 28.01 -5.79 5.00
N LEU A 464 26.78 -5.77 5.48
CA LEU A 464 26.42 -6.34 6.78
C LEU A 464 26.70 -7.85 6.82
N GLY A 465 26.27 -8.62 5.79
CA GLY A 465 26.51 -10.05 5.74
C GLY A 465 27.98 -10.44 5.62
N MET A 466 28.82 -9.61 4.96
CA MET A 466 30.25 -9.83 4.86
C MET A 466 31.01 -9.45 6.15
N SER A 467 30.41 -8.64 7.03
CA SER A 467 31.01 -8.19 8.29
C SER A 467 30.68 -9.09 9.48
N LEU A 468 29.77 -10.03 9.31
CA LEU A 468 29.34 -11.03 10.30
C LEU A 468 30.07 -12.34 10.15
#